data_c693e4098a935bd3911f47c93810e07a
#
_entry.id   c693e4098a935bd3911f47c93810e07a
#
_cell.length_a   1.000
_cell.length_b   1.000
_cell.length_c   1.000
_cell.angle_alpha   90.00
_cell.angle_beta   90.00
_cell.angle_gamma   90.00
#
_symmetry.space_group_name_H-M   'P 1'
#
loop_
_entity.id
_entity.type
_entity.pdbx_description
1 polymer ?
#
loop_
_entity_poly.entity_id
_entity_poly.type
_entity_poly.pdbx_seq_one_letter_code
_entity_poly.pdbx_strand_id
1 'polypeptide(L)'
;MADFQVYDNFLEQSYFNEIEKLITMHELPWYTSLGVGSETDYIDNIYYQTHAFFEHYRIYSPQWFDKLMPLINKLDVKALIRIRANMYPGRENITTHGYHVDFEYKSKAALLYINDNDGYTEFEKGGKVESKANRLVIFNSNDRHRSTNCTNAYARFNINLNYF
;
A
#
# COMPACT_ATOMS: atom_id res chain seq x y z
N MET A 1 9.66 19.95 2.63
CA MET A 1 8.46 19.15 2.27
C MET A 1 8.92 17.80 1.76
N ALA A 2 8.13 16.75 2.03
CA ALA A 2 8.39 15.45 1.42
C ALA A 2 8.27 15.55 -0.11
N ASP A 3 9.14 14.82 -0.82
CA ASP A 3 9.14 14.79 -2.29
C ASP A 3 8.30 13.57 -2.74
N PHE A 4 7.03 13.81 -3.07
CA PHE A 4 6.13 12.78 -3.59
C PHE A 4 5.28 13.30 -4.73
N GLN A 5 4.86 12.40 -5.60
CA GLN A 5 3.99 12.67 -6.75
C GLN A 5 2.68 11.91 -6.59
N VAL A 6 1.56 12.56 -6.91
CA VAL A 6 0.21 11.96 -6.80
C VAL A 6 -0.45 11.97 -8.18
N TYR A 7 -1.03 10.84 -8.54
CA TYR A 7 -1.74 10.62 -9.81
C TYR A 7 -3.12 10.06 -9.52
N ASP A 8 -4.17 10.80 -9.86
CA ASP A 8 -5.56 10.30 -9.83
C ASP A 8 -5.87 9.53 -11.12
N ASN A 9 -6.75 8.54 -11.03
CA ASN A 9 -7.16 7.67 -12.15
C ASN A 9 -5.94 7.07 -12.88
N PHE A 10 -4.99 6.56 -12.09
CA PHE A 10 -3.70 6.11 -12.63
C PHE A 10 -3.82 4.96 -13.62
N LEU A 11 -4.67 3.98 -13.33
CA LEU A 11 -4.91 2.84 -14.22
C LEU A 11 -6.16 3.09 -15.09
N GLU A 12 -6.20 2.45 -16.28
CA GLU A 12 -7.43 2.34 -17.04
C GLU A 12 -8.54 1.74 -16.16
N GLN A 13 -9.75 2.30 -16.22
CA GLN A 13 -10.82 1.96 -15.28
C GLN A 13 -11.20 0.47 -15.33
N SER A 14 -11.22 -0.13 -16.52
CA SER A 14 -11.50 -1.57 -16.69
C SER A 14 -10.49 -2.44 -15.96
N TYR A 15 -9.21 -2.14 -16.13
CA TYR A 15 -8.12 -2.85 -15.46
C TYR A 15 -8.11 -2.57 -13.95
N PHE A 16 -8.35 -1.33 -13.53
CA PHE A 16 -8.47 -1.00 -12.11
C PHE A 16 -9.59 -1.82 -11.43
N ASN A 17 -10.76 -1.96 -12.07
CA ASN A 17 -11.86 -2.76 -11.56
C ASN A 17 -11.47 -4.23 -11.35
N GLU A 18 -10.62 -4.80 -12.24
CA GLU A 18 -10.10 -6.16 -12.06
C GLU A 18 -9.17 -6.26 -10.84
N ILE A 19 -8.29 -5.26 -10.64
CA ILE A 19 -7.41 -5.18 -9.47
C ILE A 19 -8.21 -4.97 -8.19
N GLU A 20 -9.16 -4.04 -8.20
CA GLU A 20 -10.05 -3.81 -7.06
C GLU A 20 -10.77 -5.10 -6.65
N LYS A 21 -11.36 -5.79 -7.62
CA LYS A 21 -12.03 -7.07 -7.38
C LYS A 21 -11.08 -8.12 -6.81
N LEU A 22 -9.87 -8.25 -7.34
CA LEU A 22 -8.86 -9.16 -6.82
C LEU A 22 -8.54 -8.88 -5.34
N ILE A 23 -8.38 -7.62 -4.97
CA ILE A 23 -7.96 -7.21 -3.63
C ILE A 23 -9.11 -7.26 -2.61
N THR A 24 -10.33 -6.90 -3.02
CA THR A 24 -11.45 -6.73 -2.09
C THR A 24 -12.34 -7.96 -1.96
N MET A 25 -12.26 -8.90 -2.89
CA MET A 25 -13.05 -10.12 -2.84
C MET A 25 -12.31 -11.27 -2.13
N HIS A 26 -13.05 -12.33 -1.78
CA HIS A 26 -12.63 -13.42 -0.90
C HIS A 26 -11.58 -14.38 -1.48
N GLU A 27 -11.05 -14.13 -2.67
CA GLU A 27 -10.10 -15.04 -3.32
C GLU A 27 -8.66 -14.86 -2.83
N LEU A 28 -8.29 -13.66 -2.38
CA LEU A 28 -6.94 -13.35 -1.94
C LEU A 28 -6.75 -13.78 -0.46
N PRO A 29 -5.81 -14.68 -0.15
CA PRO A 29 -5.53 -15.02 1.25
C PRO A 29 -4.82 -13.86 1.95
N TRP A 30 -5.31 -13.49 3.12
CA TRP A 30 -4.75 -12.43 3.95
C TRP A 30 -4.05 -13.00 5.16
N TYR A 31 -2.88 -12.47 5.49
CA TYR A 31 -2.07 -12.89 6.62
C TYR A 31 -1.94 -11.76 7.61
N THR A 32 -2.28 -12.02 8.88
CA THR A 32 -2.18 -11.00 9.93
C THR A 32 -0.72 -10.69 10.26
N SER A 33 -0.41 -9.40 10.24
CA SER A 33 0.86 -8.84 10.70
C SER A 33 0.61 -7.98 11.92
N LEU A 34 1.36 -8.21 12.99
CA LEU A 34 1.33 -7.40 14.20
C LEU A 34 2.27 -6.22 14.02
N GLY A 35 1.79 -5.01 14.41
CA GLY A 35 2.52 -3.77 14.19
C GLY A 35 2.60 -3.38 12.72
N VAL A 36 2.39 -2.14 12.41
CA VAL A 36 2.39 -1.63 11.03
C VAL A 36 3.72 -1.00 10.66
N GLY A 37 4.28 -0.16 11.52
CA GLY A 37 5.47 0.60 11.18
C GLY A 37 6.46 0.78 12.33
N SER A 38 6.10 0.53 13.58
CA SER A 38 6.97 0.75 14.72
C SER A 38 6.69 -0.23 15.87
N GLU A 39 7.63 -0.29 16.84
CA GLU A 39 7.44 -1.09 18.05
C GLU A 39 6.22 -0.64 18.88
N THR A 40 5.87 0.64 18.84
CA THR A 40 4.68 1.15 19.55
C THR A 40 3.40 0.55 19.01
N ASP A 41 3.31 0.24 17.73
CA ASP A 41 2.15 -0.42 17.14
C ASP A 41 1.90 -1.81 17.76
N TYR A 42 2.96 -2.52 18.15
CA TYR A 42 2.83 -3.80 18.87
C TYR A 42 2.26 -3.61 20.27
N ILE A 43 2.70 -2.59 21.00
CA ILE A 43 2.25 -2.28 22.36
C ILE A 43 0.75 -1.93 22.34
N ASP A 44 0.31 -1.19 21.33
CA ASP A 44 -1.07 -0.74 21.18
C ASP A 44 -1.97 -1.80 20.50
N ASN A 45 -1.47 -3.02 20.28
CA ASN A 45 -2.17 -4.09 19.58
C ASN A 45 -2.71 -3.67 18.19
N ILE A 46 -1.98 -2.82 17.51
CA ILE A 46 -2.30 -2.43 16.14
C ILE A 46 -1.86 -3.54 15.22
N TYR A 47 -2.76 -4.00 14.37
CA TYR A 47 -2.48 -5.01 13.37
C TYR A 47 -3.08 -4.62 12.02
N TYR A 48 -2.53 -5.19 10.98
CA TYR A 48 -3.07 -5.14 9.63
C TYR A 48 -2.97 -6.52 8.98
N GLN A 49 -3.56 -6.66 7.81
CA GLN A 49 -3.39 -7.88 7.03
C GLN A 49 -2.63 -7.57 5.75
N THR A 50 -1.83 -8.51 5.31
CA THR A 50 -1.00 -8.36 4.12
C THR A 50 -1.03 -9.62 3.26
N HIS A 51 -0.86 -9.42 1.95
CA HIS A 51 -0.61 -10.49 1.00
C HIS A 51 0.60 -10.14 0.16
N ALA A 52 1.65 -10.98 0.21
CA ALA A 52 2.85 -10.80 -0.59
C ALA A 52 2.67 -11.42 -1.98
N PHE A 53 2.81 -10.63 -3.04
CA PHE A 53 2.88 -11.12 -4.42
C PHE A 53 4.33 -11.42 -4.81
N PHE A 54 5.24 -10.52 -4.43
CA PHE A 54 6.67 -10.64 -4.70
C PHE A 54 7.48 -10.09 -3.53
N GLU A 55 8.42 -10.85 -3.03
CA GLU A 55 9.32 -10.44 -1.96
C GLU A 55 10.52 -11.42 -1.88
N HIS A 56 11.66 -10.98 -1.37
CA HIS A 56 12.88 -11.79 -1.25
C HIS A 56 13.26 -12.51 -2.56
N TYR A 57 13.14 -11.80 -3.69
CA TYR A 57 13.41 -12.30 -5.04
C TYR A 57 12.53 -13.50 -5.46
N ARG A 58 11.34 -13.65 -4.88
CA ARG A 58 10.41 -14.75 -5.14
C ARG A 58 9.00 -14.24 -5.41
N ILE A 59 8.34 -14.88 -6.37
CA ILE A 59 6.90 -14.76 -6.57
C ILE A 59 6.21 -15.73 -5.60
N TYR A 60 5.43 -15.18 -4.67
CA TYR A 60 4.68 -15.98 -3.69
C TYR A 60 3.32 -16.44 -4.20
N SER A 61 2.75 -15.71 -5.14
CA SER A 61 1.38 -15.96 -5.64
C SER A 61 1.35 -15.84 -7.16
N PRO A 62 1.91 -16.83 -7.91
CA PRO A 62 2.04 -16.74 -9.37
C PRO A 62 0.69 -16.48 -10.07
N GLN A 63 -0.39 -17.12 -9.61
CA GLN A 63 -1.73 -17.00 -10.18
C GLN A 63 -2.29 -15.56 -10.13
N TRP A 64 -1.82 -14.75 -9.22
CA TRP A 64 -2.24 -13.33 -9.08
C TRP A 64 -1.17 -12.34 -9.48
N PHE A 65 0.11 -12.72 -9.40
CA PHE A 65 1.23 -11.87 -9.77
C PHE A 65 1.14 -11.38 -11.21
N ASP A 66 0.78 -12.27 -12.14
CA ASP A 66 0.64 -11.93 -13.57
C ASP A 66 -0.42 -10.84 -13.81
N LYS A 67 -1.44 -10.78 -12.97
CA LYS A 67 -2.46 -9.73 -13.04
C LYS A 67 -1.90 -8.33 -12.71
N LEU A 68 -0.76 -8.24 -12.04
CA LEU A 68 -0.09 -6.98 -11.70
C LEU A 68 0.87 -6.49 -12.78
N MET A 69 1.14 -7.29 -13.83
CA MET A 69 2.10 -6.93 -14.87
C MET A 69 1.78 -5.60 -15.59
N PRO A 70 0.51 -5.26 -15.92
CA PRO A 70 0.22 -3.96 -16.52
C PRO A 70 0.54 -2.78 -15.59
N LEU A 71 0.33 -2.92 -14.27
CA LEU A 71 0.72 -1.92 -13.27
C LEU A 71 2.25 -1.76 -13.19
N ILE A 72 2.97 -2.89 -13.13
CA ILE A 72 4.44 -2.94 -13.10
C ILE A 72 5.02 -2.27 -14.35
N ASN A 73 4.50 -2.60 -15.52
CA ASN A 73 4.94 -2.03 -16.80
C ASN A 73 4.66 -0.52 -16.88
N LYS A 74 3.49 -0.08 -16.41
CA LYS A 74 3.12 1.34 -16.41
C LYS A 74 4.01 2.19 -15.49
N LEU A 75 4.53 1.60 -14.41
CA LEU A 75 5.50 2.23 -13.51
C LEU A 75 6.94 2.21 -14.05
N ASP A 76 7.18 1.59 -15.20
CA ASP A 76 8.51 1.41 -15.81
C ASP A 76 9.53 0.79 -14.83
N VAL A 77 9.10 -0.24 -14.10
CA VAL A 77 9.92 -0.92 -13.09
C VAL A 77 11.11 -1.61 -13.75
N LYS A 78 12.32 -1.29 -13.31
CA LYS A 78 13.55 -1.93 -13.79
C LYS A 78 13.93 -3.16 -12.97
N ALA A 79 13.71 -3.09 -11.66
CA ALA A 79 13.92 -4.22 -10.76
C ALA A 79 12.93 -4.15 -9.60
N LEU A 80 12.19 -5.24 -9.38
CA LEU A 80 11.28 -5.36 -8.24
C LEU A 80 12.04 -5.68 -6.96
N ILE A 81 11.66 -5.01 -5.88
CA ILE A 81 12.12 -5.30 -4.52
C ILE A 81 11.00 -6.03 -3.77
N ARG A 82 9.79 -5.47 -3.77
CA ARG A 82 8.62 -6.02 -3.07
C ARG A 82 7.33 -5.56 -3.70
N ILE A 83 6.31 -6.43 -3.71
CA ILE A 83 4.91 -6.07 -3.96
C ILE A 83 4.06 -6.74 -2.89
N ARG A 84 3.30 -5.93 -2.14
CA ARG A 84 2.33 -6.39 -1.15
C ARG A 84 1.00 -5.66 -1.30
N ALA A 85 -0.10 -6.38 -1.15
CA ALA A 85 -1.37 -5.77 -0.80
C ALA A 85 -1.44 -5.63 0.72
N ASN A 86 -2.02 -4.53 1.20
CA ASN A 86 -2.25 -4.27 2.61
C ASN A 86 -3.73 -3.96 2.84
N MET A 87 -4.28 -4.49 3.93
CA MET A 87 -5.63 -4.26 4.40
C MET A 87 -5.57 -3.79 5.86
N TYR A 88 -6.00 -2.57 6.10
CA TYR A 88 -6.13 -1.99 7.45
C TYR A 88 -7.59 -2.01 7.84
N PRO A 89 -7.99 -2.80 8.86
CA PRO A 89 -9.38 -2.88 9.30
C PRO A 89 -9.94 -1.53 9.68
N GLY A 90 -11.20 -1.26 9.29
CA GLY A 90 -11.94 -0.08 9.72
C GLY A 90 -12.16 -0.10 11.23
N ARG A 91 -12.15 1.06 11.86
CA ARG A 91 -12.34 1.24 13.30
C ARG A 91 -13.24 2.44 13.56
N GLU A 92 -13.71 2.59 14.79
CA GLU A 92 -14.54 3.73 15.20
C GLU A 92 -13.81 5.07 15.07
N ASN A 93 -12.51 5.09 15.35
CA ASN A 93 -11.68 6.29 15.28
C ASN A 93 -10.49 6.07 14.35
N ILE A 94 -10.02 7.16 13.70
CA ILE A 94 -8.76 7.15 12.96
C ILE A 94 -7.61 6.91 13.94
N THR A 95 -6.85 5.87 13.68
CA THR A 95 -5.61 5.53 14.38
C THR A 95 -4.45 5.72 13.42
N THR A 96 -3.50 6.56 13.81
CA THR A 96 -2.24 6.72 13.08
C THR A 96 -1.25 5.63 13.51
N HIS A 97 -0.60 5.01 12.53
CA HIS A 97 0.44 4.03 12.79
C HIS A 97 1.81 4.71 13.03
N GLY A 98 2.81 3.94 13.44
CA GLY A 98 4.15 4.47 13.65
C GLY A 98 4.82 4.93 12.35
N TYR A 99 5.66 5.96 12.44
CA TYR A 99 6.51 6.38 11.33
C TYR A 99 7.60 5.35 11.04
N HIS A 100 7.77 4.99 9.78
CA HIS A 100 8.77 4.03 9.31
C HIS A 100 9.29 4.41 7.92
N VAL A 101 10.32 3.71 7.48
CA VAL A 101 10.76 3.65 6.09
C VAL A 101 10.48 2.26 5.54
N ASP A 102 10.22 2.14 4.25
CA ASP A 102 10.08 0.81 3.63
C ASP A 102 11.44 0.10 3.54
N PHE A 103 12.48 0.86 3.19
CA PHE A 103 13.87 0.41 3.09
C PHE A 103 14.83 1.53 3.48
N GLU A 104 15.97 1.18 4.08
CA GLU A 104 16.99 2.15 4.50
C GLU A 104 17.75 2.76 3.31
N TYR A 105 17.74 2.10 2.17
CA TYR A 105 18.38 2.58 0.95
C TYR A 105 17.40 3.28 0.01
N LYS A 106 17.91 4.17 -0.83
CA LYS A 106 17.10 4.91 -1.79
C LYS A 106 16.63 4.02 -2.92
N SER A 107 15.33 3.82 -2.99
CA SER A 107 14.59 3.21 -4.10
C SER A 107 13.23 3.91 -4.21
N LYS A 108 12.41 3.54 -5.17
CA LYS A 108 11.05 4.08 -5.29
C LYS A 108 10.06 3.22 -4.48
N ALA A 109 9.10 3.90 -3.89
CA ALA A 109 7.87 3.30 -3.38
C ALA A 109 6.67 3.86 -4.13
N ALA A 110 5.72 3.01 -4.48
CA ALA A 110 4.45 3.39 -5.07
C ALA A 110 3.31 2.75 -4.28
N LEU A 111 2.35 3.57 -3.83
CA LEU A 111 1.11 3.10 -3.20
C LEU A 111 -0.05 3.34 -4.14
N LEU A 112 -0.69 2.27 -4.60
CA LEU A 112 -1.97 2.33 -5.31
C LEU A 112 -3.09 2.12 -4.31
N TYR A 113 -3.92 3.13 -4.08
CA TYR A 113 -5.10 3.01 -3.24
C TYR A 113 -6.24 2.33 -4.00
N ILE A 114 -6.90 1.38 -3.35
CA ILE A 114 -7.88 0.50 -3.98
C ILE A 114 -9.30 0.99 -3.76
N ASN A 115 -9.59 1.61 -2.61
CA ASN A 115 -10.94 2.08 -2.31
C ASN A 115 -10.94 3.48 -1.71
N ASP A 116 -12.06 4.18 -1.91
CA ASP A 116 -12.33 5.46 -1.26
C ASP A 116 -12.56 5.25 0.23
N ASN A 117 -11.85 6.01 1.06
CA ASN A 117 -12.08 6.07 2.50
C ASN A 117 -11.37 7.31 3.11
N ASP A 118 -11.65 7.60 4.37
CA ASP A 118 -11.09 8.72 5.13
C ASP A 118 -9.67 8.47 5.69
N GLY A 119 -9.11 7.27 5.47
CA GLY A 119 -7.72 6.96 5.80
C GLY A 119 -6.73 7.65 4.86
N TYR A 120 -5.46 7.74 5.29
CA TYR A 120 -4.43 8.47 4.55
C TYR A 120 -3.03 7.90 4.78
N THR A 121 -2.09 8.35 3.96
CA THR A 121 -0.65 8.22 4.17
C THR A 121 -0.08 9.60 4.48
N GLU A 122 0.70 9.72 5.55
CA GLU A 122 1.31 10.97 5.99
C GLU A 122 2.83 10.86 6.00
N PHE A 123 3.50 11.90 5.53
CA PHE A 123 4.96 11.98 5.46
C PHE A 123 5.51 12.86 6.60
N GLU A 124 6.54 12.39 7.31
CA GLU A 124 7.12 13.08 8.46
C GLU A 124 7.66 14.48 8.10
N LYS A 125 8.21 14.64 6.89
CA LYS A 125 8.69 15.94 6.37
C LYS A 125 7.55 16.86 5.90
N GLY A 126 6.31 16.47 6.15
CA GLY A 126 5.11 17.22 5.79
C GLY A 126 4.49 16.75 4.47
N GLY A 127 3.16 16.72 4.46
CA GLY A 127 2.32 16.26 3.38
C GLY A 127 1.49 15.04 3.76
N LYS A 128 0.28 15.00 3.21
CA LYS A 128 -0.71 13.95 3.46
C LYS A 128 -1.38 13.60 2.14
N VAL A 129 -1.56 12.31 1.89
CA VAL A 129 -2.28 11.79 0.72
C VAL A 129 -3.45 10.94 1.18
N GLU A 130 -4.66 11.37 0.86
CA GLU A 130 -5.90 10.69 1.21
C GLU A 130 -6.15 9.48 0.31
N SER A 131 -6.73 8.43 0.88
CA SER A 131 -7.10 7.23 0.14
C SER A 131 -8.25 7.52 -0.80
N LYS A 132 -7.98 7.38 -2.09
CA LYS A 132 -8.97 7.50 -3.16
C LYS A 132 -8.75 6.35 -4.14
N ALA A 133 -9.82 5.70 -4.54
CA ALA A 133 -9.77 4.62 -5.51
C ALA A 133 -9.01 5.04 -6.79
N ASN A 134 -8.13 4.18 -7.27
CA ASN A 134 -7.27 4.41 -8.44
C ASN A 134 -6.34 5.64 -8.32
N ARG A 135 -6.02 6.08 -7.09
CA ARG A 135 -4.97 7.07 -6.83
C ARG A 135 -3.65 6.35 -6.56
N LEU A 136 -2.59 6.81 -7.22
CA LEU A 136 -1.22 6.37 -6.97
C LEU A 136 -0.41 7.51 -6.35
N VAL A 137 0.40 7.19 -5.34
CA VAL A 137 1.44 8.08 -4.83
C VAL A 137 2.80 7.42 -5.01
N ILE A 138 3.78 8.18 -5.55
CA ILE A 138 5.17 7.74 -5.72
C ILE A 138 6.08 8.61 -4.85
N PHE A 139 6.97 7.97 -4.09
CA PHE A 139 7.93 8.64 -3.20
C PHE A 139 9.22 7.80 -3.07
N ASN A 140 10.21 8.29 -2.32
CA ASN A 140 11.40 7.50 -2.02
C ASN A 140 11.13 6.53 -0.87
N SER A 141 11.49 5.27 -1.01
CA SER A 141 11.25 4.21 -0.01
C SER A 141 11.88 4.49 1.36
N ASN A 142 12.94 5.34 1.39
CA ASN A 142 13.60 5.78 2.61
C ASN A 142 13.05 7.12 3.17
N ASP A 143 11.98 7.68 2.61
CA ASP A 143 11.26 8.78 3.23
C ASP A 143 10.35 8.25 4.34
N ARG A 144 10.52 8.81 5.56
CA ARG A 144 9.71 8.40 6.72
C ARG A 144 8.27 8.79 6.49
N HIS A 145 7.41 7.81 6.58
CA HIS A 145 5.97 7.95 6.39
C HIS A 145 5.20 7.02 7.34
N ARG A 146 3.91 7.26 7.45
CA ARG A 146 2.99 6.41 8.22
C ARG A 146 1.64 6.28 7.53
N SER A 147 0.92 5.23 7.84
CA SER A 147 -0.45 4.99 7.38
C SER A 147 -1.45 5.15 8.52
N THR A 148 -2.72 5.07 8.19
CA THR A 148 -3.84 5.01 9.13
C THR A 148 -4.76 3.85 8.76
N ASN A 149 -5.67 3.49 9.66
CA ASN A 149 -6.91 2.79 9.33
C ASN A 149 -7.89 3.75 8.60
N CYS A 150 -9.16 3.38 8.57
CA CYS A 150 -10.29 4.23 8.14
C CYS A 150 -11.47 4.08 9.11
N THR A 151 -12.46 4.99 9.01
CA THR A 151 -13.68 4.95 9.84
C THR A 151 -14.96 4.79 9.03
N ASN A 152 -14.94 5.11 7.74
CA ASN A 152 -16.11 5.16 6.87
C ASN A 152 -16.16 3.99 5.85
N ALA A 153 -15.29 2.99 6.00
CA ALA A 153 -15.28 1.76 5.23
C ALA A 153 -14.89 0.58 6.13
N TYR A 154 -15.24 -0.65 5.72
CA TYR A 154 -14.89 -1.84 6.50
C TYR A 154 -13.38 -2.10 6.57
N ALA A 155 -12.63 -1.65 5.56
CA ALA A 155 -11.18 -1.65 5.56
C ALA A 155 -10.64 -0.64 4.54
N ARG A 156 -9.41 -0.20 4.75
CA ARG A 156 -8.60 0.56 3.81
C ARG A 156 -7.64 -0.39 3.11
N PHE A 157 -7.66 -0.42 1.77
CA PHE A 157 -6.81 -1.27 0.96
C PHE A 157 -5.84 -0.47 0.11
N ASN A 158 -4.63 -0.97 -0.02
CA ASN A 158 -3.66 -0.49 -0.99
C ASN A 158 -2.73 -1.61 -1.48
N ILE A 159 -2.06 -1.37 -2.60
CA ILE A 159 -0.93 -2.16 -3.07
C ILE A 159 0.32 -1.29 -2.94
N ASN A 160 1.32 -1.80 -2.21
CA ASN A 160 2.64 -1.18 -2.06
C ASN A 160 3.64 -1.90 -2.95
N LEU A 161 4.29 -1.14 -3.85
CA LEU A 161 5.39 -1.61 -4.69
C LEU A 161 6.66 -0.87 -4.28
N ASN A 162 7.75 -1.62 -4.11
CA ASN A 162 9.08 -1.06 -3.95
C ASN A 162 9.97 -1.56 -5.10
N TYR A 163 10.72 -0.63 -5.75
CA TYR A 163 11.39 -0.95 -7.00
C TYR A 163 12.48 0.08 -7.38
N PHE A 164 13.32 -0.31 -8.33
CA PHE A 164 14.25 0.54 -9.07
C PHE A 164 13.79 0.77 -10.50
#